data_9c5dcd1e763b2948654ad187e982a47c
#
_entry.id   9c5dcd1e763b2948654ad187e982a47c
#
_cell.length_a   1.000
_cell.length_b   1.000
_cell.length_c   1.000
_cell.angle_alpha   90.00
_cell.angle_beta   90.00
_cell.angle_gamma   90.00
#
_symmetry.space_group_name_H-M   'P 1'
#
loop_
_entity.id
_entity.type
_entity.pdbx_description
1 polymer ?
#
loop_
_entity_poly.entity_id
_entity_poly.type
_entity_poly.pdbx_seq_one_letter_code
_entity_poly.pdbx_strand_id
1 'polypeptide(L)'
;MTKKKIIKLFAILAAVFLGSLEMGWRFFNMVVCCKRGEQKKERKKWFELSHIRENHPQNGYAREYNESKAWCFEQNMQDCYIKSIDGLKLHALYLPAEAAKRIVILSHGYRGSRFGTLSFMAKYLHEHQCDVLFIEHRCCGDSEGNYITFGAKEQWDVQQ
;
A
#
# COMPACT_ATOMS: atom_id res chain seq x y z
N MET A 1 -51.59 -16.08 12.11
CA MET A 1 -50.41 -15.61 12.89
C MET A 1 -50.84 -14.44 13.75
N THR A 2 -50.52 -14.41 15.03
CA THR A 2 -50.95 -13.30 15.92
C THR A 2 -50.11 -12.04 15.64
N LYS A 3 -50.71 -10.84 15.83
CA LYS A 3 -50.03 -9.55 15.67
C LYS A 3 -48.65 -9.51 16.38
N LYS A 4 -48.57 -10.10 17.59
CA LYS A 4 -47.32 -10.19 18.36
C LYS A 4 -46.22 -11.02 17.65
N LYS A 5 -46.57 -12.12 16.95
CA LYS A 5 -45.65 -12.95 16.20
C LYS A 5 -45.13 -12.21 14.95
N ILE A 6 -45.99 -11.43 14.29
CA ILE A 6 -45.64 -10.61 13.12
C ILE A 6 -44.65 -9.53 13.54
N ILE A 7 -44.93 -8.79 14.62
CA ILE A 7 -44.04 -7.74 15.14
C ILE A 7 -42.64 -8.32 15.52
N LYS A 8 -42.62 -9.49 16.20
CA LYS A 8 -41.35 -10.14 16.52
C LYS A 8 -40.57 -10.54 15.27
N LEU A 9 -41.23 -11.05 14.24
CA LEU A 9 -40.59 -11.42 12.98
C LEU A 9 -39.97 -10.18 12.29
N PHE A 10 -40.72 -9.08 12.21
CA PHE A 10 -40.21 -7.83 11.65
C PHE A 10 -39.02 -7.29 12.46
N ALA A 11 -39.07 -7.36 13.78
CA ALA A 11 -37.95 -6.92 14.61
C ALA A 11 -36.69 -7.77 14.38
N ILE A 12 -36.82 -9.09 14.23
CA ILE A 12 -35.71 -9.98 13.91
C ILE A 12 -35.14 -9.66 12.52
N LEU A 13 -35.97 -9.49 11.51
CA LEU A 13 -35.53 -9.17 10.15
C LEU A 13 -34.83 -7.81 10.11
N ALA A 14 -35.37 -6.81 10.81
CA ALA A 14 -34.72 -5.51 10.93
C ALA A 14 -33.32 -5.59 11.62
N ALA A 15 -33.22 -6.38 12.71
CA ALA A 15 -31.96 -6.58 13.40
C ALA A 15 -30.91 -7.28 12.51
N VAL A 16 -31.32 -8.32 11.77
CA VAL A 16 -30.43 -9.01 10.80
C VAL A 16 -29.98 -8.06 9.70
N PHE A 17 -30.89 -7.26 9.15
CA PHE A 17 -30.57 -6.29 8.11
C PHE A 17 -29.62 -5.22 8.61
N LEU A 18 -29.87 -4.62 9.77
CA LEU A 18 -28.96 -3.64 10.38
C LEU A 18 -27.60 -4.24 10.70
N GLY A 19 -27.57 -5.47 11.22
CA GLY A 19 -26.32 -6.19 11.47
C GLY A 19 -25.51 -6.47 10.20
N SER A 20 -26.18 -6.79 9.09
CA SER A 20 -25.52 -7.00 7.80
C SER A 20 -24.94 -5.70 7.23
N LEU A 21 -25.64 -4.57 7.38
CA LEU A 21 -25.14 -3.25 6.98
C LEU A 21 -23.91 -2.83 7.80
N GLU A 22 -23.98 -3.03 9.11
CA GLU A 22 -22.85 -2.75 10.01
C GLU A 22 -21.61 -3.59 9.64
N MET A 23 -21.80 -4.88 9.38
CA MET A 23 -20.73 -5.79 8.98
C MET A 23 -20.15 -5.39 7.62
N GLY A 24 -21.00 -5.05 6.65
CA GLY A 24 -20.58 -4.54 5.34
C GLY A 24 -19.77 -3.26 5.45
N TRP A 25 -20.21 -2.32 6.29
CA TRP A 25 -19.51 -1.08 6.56
C TRP A 25 -18.14 -1.31 7.22
N ARG A 26 -18.04 -2.20 8.20
CA ARG A 26 -16.76 -2.58 8.84
C ARG A 26 -15.83 -3.22 7.84
N PHE A 27 -16.33 -4.14 7.01
CA PHE A 27 -15.55 -4.78 5.95
C PHE A 27 -15.04 -3.75 4.94
N PHE A 28 -15.89 -2.85 4.46
CA PHE A 28 -15.51 -1.77 3.56
C PHE A 28 -14.39 -0.90 4.17
N ASN A 29 -14.56 -0.46 5.41
CA ASN A 29 -13.52 0.32 6.10
C ASN A 29 -12.22 -0.46 6.29
N MET A 30 -12.31 -1.76 6.52
CA MET A 30 -11.13 -2.61 6.68
C MET A 30 -10.38 -2.83 5.37
N VAL A 31 -11.09 -2.99 4.24
CA VAL A 31 -10.50 -3.41 2.98
C VAL A 31 -10.21 -2.22 2.05
N VAL A 32 -11.15 -1.30 1.93
CA VAL A 32 -11.11 -0.21 0.93
C VAL A 32 -10.56 1.08 1.51
N CYS A 33 -10.98 1.46 2.73
CA CYS A 33 -10.58 2.72 3.30
C CYS A 33 -9.13 2.75 3.76
N CYS A 34 -8.52 3.91 3.59
CA CYS A 34 -7.18 4.17 4.05
C CYS A 34 -7.19 4.75 5.46
N LYS A 35 -6.20 4.39 6.23
CA LYS A 35 -5.94 5.02 7.51
C LYS A 35 -5.44 6.45 7.30
N ARG A 36 -6.00 7.42 8.00
CA ARG A 36 -5.65 8.84 7.90
C ARG A 36 -4.75 9.28 9.07
N GLY A 37 -3.97 10.33 8.84
CA GLY A 37 -3.23 11.03 9.89
C GLY A 37 -2.21 10.15 10.62
N GLU A 38 -2.28 10.13 11.96
CA GLU A 38 -1.33 9.41 12.81
C GLU A 38 -1.26 7.90 12.51
N GLN A 39 -2.39 7.27 12.26
CA GLN A 39 -2.45 5.85 11.91
C GLN A 39 -1.70 5.53 10.61
N LYS A 40 -1.70 6.47 9.64
CA LYS A 40 -0.91 6.35 8.42
C LYS A 40 0.59 6.45 8.73
N LYS A 41 0.98 7.40 9.58
CA LYS A 41 2.37 7.59 10.02
C LYS A 41 2.89 6.38 10.81
N GLU A 42 2.11 5.85 11.76
CA GLU A 42 2.48 4.67 12.53
C GLU A 42 2.68 3.45 11.63
N ARG A 43 1.77 3.23 10.69
CA ARG A 43 1.88 2.12 9.74
C ARG A 43 3.11 2.26 8.84
N LYS A 44 3.40 3.48 8.34
CA LYS A 44 4.61 3.78 7.57
C LYS A 44 5.85 3.41 8.40
N LYS A 45 5.94 3.92 9.62
CA LYS A 45 7.04 3.63 10.54
C LYS A 45 7.19 2.14 10.83
N TRP A 46 6.08 1.44 11.06
CA TRP A 46 6.11 -0.01 11.29
C TRP A 46 6.67 -0.77 10.10
N PHE A 47 6.25 -0.46 8.88
CA PHE A 47 6.78 -1.09 7.67
C PHE A 47 8.26 -0.78 7.45
N GLU A 48 8.68 0.44 7.74
CA GLU A 48 10.08 0.85 7.62
C GLU A 48 10.98 0.11 8.61
N LEU A 49 10.53 -0.07 9.84
CA LEU A 49 11.29 -0.74 10.90
C LEU A 49 11.13 -2.26 10.95
N SER A 50 10.14 -2.82 10.23
CA SER A 50 9.90 -4.26 10.26
C SER A 50 11.05 -5.03 9.60
N HIS A 51 11.53 -6.05 10.29
CA HIS A 51 12.49 -7.02 9.77
C HIS A 51 11.84 -8.39 9.70
N ILE A 52 12.18 -9.15 8.68
CA ILE A 52 11.77 -10.55 8.58
C ILE A 52 12.71 -11.37 9.44
N ARG A 53 12.16 -12.29 10.24
CA ARG A 53 12.98 -13.20 11.08
C ARG A 53 13.73 -14.17 10.21
N GLU A 54 15.06 -14.15 10.26
CA GLU A 54 15.94 -15.01 9.46
C GLU A 54 15.83 -16.48 9.82
N ASN A 55 15.60 -16.78 11.10
CA ASN A 55 15.55 -18.15 11.62
C ASN A 55 14.22 -18.89 11.39
N HIS A 56 13.28 -18.33 10.62
CA HIS A 56 12.03 -19.00 10.32
C HIS A 56 12.17 -19.86 9.06
N PRO A 57 11.81 -21.16 9.07
CA PRO A 57 12.01 -22.08 7.93
C PRO A 57 11.40 -21.62 6.60
N GLN A 58 10.36 -20.78 6.65
CA GLN A 58 9.68 -20.25 5.47
C GLN A 58 10.31 -18.93 4.95
N ASN A 59 11.34 -18.41 5.61
CA ASN A 59 11.96 -17.13 5.30
C ASN A 59 13.36 -17.30 4.70
N GLY A 60 13.51 -18.17 3.71
CA GLY A 60 14.80 -18.47 3.08
C GLY A 60 15.53 -17.23 2.49
N TYR A 61 14.80 -16.15 2.21
CA TYR A 61 15.35 -14.89 1.68
C TYR A 61 15.33 -13.74 2.69
N ALA A 62 15.14 -14.04 3.98
CA ALA A 62 14.97 -12.99 5.00
C ALA A 62 16.20 -12.10 5.13
N ARG A 63 17.40 -12.67 5.06
CA ARG A 63 18.66 -11.94 5.15
C ARG A 63 18.80 -10.98 3.97
N GLU A 64 18.69 -11.49 2.76
CA GLU A 64 18.81 -10.70 1.53
C GLU A 64 17.75 -9.60 1.46
N TYR A 65 16.54 -9.88 1.93
CA TYR A 65 15.48 -8.91 2.04
C TYR A 65 15.85 -7.79 3.02
N ASN A 66 16.29 -8.14 4.23
CA ASN A 66 16.63 -7.17 5.26
C ASN A 66 17.84 -6.31 4.85
N GLU A 67 18.87 -6.92 4.26
CA GLU A 67 20.05 -6.22 3.73
C GLU A 67 19.68 -5.28 2.58
N SER A 68 18.86 -5.71 1.63
CA SER A 68 18.44 -4.87 0.50
C SER A 68 17.54 -3.71 0.96
N LYS A 69 16.72 -3.97 1.97
CA LYS A 69 15.88 -2.93 2.58
C LYS A 69 16.75 -1.88 3.31
N ALA A 70 17.74 -2.32 4.10
CA ALA A 70 18.68 -1.42 4.75
C ALA A 70 19.45 -0.59 3.73
N TRP A 71 19.95 -1.22 2.68
CA TRP A 71 20.60 -0.55 1.56
C TRP A 71 19.70 0.55 0.94
N CYS A 72 18.41 0.29 0.72
CA CYS A 72 17.50 1.31 0.20
C CYS A 72 17.40 2.55 1.10
N PHE A 73 17.47 2.40 2.43
CA PHE A 73 17.44 3.53 3.35
C PHE A 73 18.75 4.36 3.35
N GLU A 74 19.85 3.79 2.92
CA GLU A 74 21.14 4.46 2.82
C GLU A 74 21.28 5.26 1.52
N GLN A 75 20.41 5.02 0.53
CA GLN A 75 20.47 5.71 -0.76
C GLN A 75 19.92 7.14 -0.67
N ASN A 76 20.57 8.04 -1.41
CA ASN A 76 20.09 9.42 -1.56
C ASN A 76 18.99 9.48 -2.65
N MET A 77 17.77 9.11 -2.28
CA MET A 77 16.62 9.13 -3.18
C MET A 77 15.98 10.51 -3.24
N GLN A 78 15.42 10.86 -4.38
CA GLN A 78 14.74 12.13 -4.61
C GLN A 78 13.22 11.96 -4.52
N ASP A 79 12.57 12.83 -3.75
CA ASP A 79 11.11 12.87 -3.69
C ASP A 79 10.54 13.46 -5.01
N CYS A 80 9.65 12.71 -5.64
CA CYS A 80 8.93 13.11 -6.83
C CYS A 80 7.44 13.20 -6.54
N TYR A 81 6.78 14.19 -7.13
CA TYR A 81 5.33 14.38 -6.94
C TYR A 81 4.66 14.65 -8.28
N ILE A 82 3.52 13.99 -8.49
CA ILE A 82 2.63 14.26 -9.61
C ILE A 82 1.22 14.54 -9.09
N LYS A 83 0.38 15.09 -9.95
CA LYS A 83 -1.05 15.29 -9.64
C LYS A 83 -1.87 14.31 -10.46
N SER A 84 -2.66 13.47 -9.78
CA SER A 84 -3.58 12.54 -10.43
C SER A 84 -4.69 13.28 -11.20
N ILE A 85 -5.39 12.58 -12.10
CA ILE A 85 -6.53 13.13 -12.86
C ILE A 85 -7.61 13.69 -11.93
N ASP A 86 -7.83 13.07 -10.77
CA ASP A 86 -8.81 13.51 -9.78
C ASP A 86 -8.22 14.44 -8.71
N GLY A 87 -7.02 14.98 -8.96
CA GLY A 87 -6.43 16.08 -8.21
C GLY A 87 -5.63 15.70 -6.97
N LEU A 88 -5.43 14.40 -6.69
CA LEU A 88 -4.60 13.95 -5.58
C LEU A 88 -3.11 14.20 -5.84
N LYS A 89 -2.38 14.61 -4.82
CA LYS A 89 -0.92 14.65 -4.85
C LYS A 89 -0.38 13.26 -4.62
N LEU A 90 0.26 12.68 -5.63
CA LEU A 90 0.87 11.37 -5.58
C LEU A 90 2.38 11.50 -5.42
N HIS A 91 2.98 10.58 -4.70
CA HIS A 91 4.39 10.56 -4.34
C HIS A 91 5.11 9.38 -4.97
N ALA A 92 6.35 9.59 -5.33
CA ALA A 92 7.29 8.55 -5.73
C ALA A 92 8.69 8.89 -5.21
N LEU A 93 9.54 7.87 -5.07
CA LEU A 93 10.97 8.05 -4.81
C LEU A 93 11.77 7.65 -6.04
N TYR A 94 12.60 8.57 -6.50
CA TYR A 94 13.51 8.35 -7.62
C TYR A 94 14.93 8.06 -7.11
N LEU A 95 15.47 6.95 -7.54
CA LEU A 95 16.83 6.51 -7.28
C LEU A 95 17.62 6.53 -8.58
N PRO A 96 18.49 7.53 -8.80
CA PRO A 96 19.35 7.60 -9.97
C PRO A 96 20.47 6.57 -9.88
N ALA A 97 20.83 5.97 -11.01
CA ALA A 97 22.00 5.11 -11.15
C ALA A 97 23.06 5.78 -12.04
N GLU A 98 24.32 5.47 -11.78
CA GLU A 98 25.40 5.98 -12.62
C GLU A 98 25.31 5.40 -14.03
N ALA A 99 25.41 6.28 -15.05
CA ALA A 99 25.30 5.92 -16.46
C ALA A 99 24.04 5.10 -16.80
N ALA A 100 22.93 5.46 -16.21
CA ALA A 100 21.65 4.76 -16.39
C ALA A 100 21.26 4.70 -17.88
N LYS A 101 20.82 3.51 -18.31
CA LYS A 101 20.36 3.25 -19.69
C LYS A 101 18.84 3.19 -19.79
N ARG A 102 18.18 3.05 -18.68
CA ARG A 102 16.71 2.93 -18.59
C ARG A 102 16.23 3.30 -17.18
N ILE A 103 14.98 3.63 -17.09
CA ILE A 103 14.26 3.77 -15.82
C ILE A 103 13.31 2.59 -15.64
N VAL A 104 13.24 2.05 -14.44
CA VAL A 104 12.32 0.97 -14.07
C VAL A 104 11.37 1.46 -13.00
N ILE A 105 10.07 1.39 -13.27
CA ILE A 105 9.03 1.75 -12.33
C ILE A 105 8.70 0.53 -11.47
N LEU A 106 8.86 0.66 -10.17
CA LEU A 106 8.50 -0.36 -9.18
C LEU A 106 7.18 -0.01 -8.49
N SER A 107 6.19 -0.85 -8.72
CA SER A 107 4.83 -0.71 -8.21
C SER A 107 4.57 -1.76 -7.14
N HIS A 108 4.24 -1.34 -5.93
CA HIS A 108 3.92 -2.25 -4.84
C HIS A 108 2.49 -2.80 -4.95
N GLY A 109 2.23 -3.97 -4.33
CA GLY A 109 0.90 -4.58 -4.29
C GLY A 109 -0.05 -3.91 -3.29
N TYR A 110 -1.24 -4.49 -3.17
CA TYR A 110 -2.30 -4.04 -2.26
C TYR A 110 -1.77 -3.82 -0.83
N ARG A 111 -1.96 -2.62 -0.31
CA ARG A 111 -1.47 -2.17 1.01
C ARG A 111 0.02 -2.41 1.25
N GLY A 112 0.80 -2.55 0.20
CA GLY A 112 2.24 -2.67 0.27
C GLY A 112 2.94 -1.37 0.66
N SER A 113 4.25 -1.43 0.70
CA SER A 113 5.12 -0.27 0.91
C SER A 113 6.20 -0.24 -0.16
N ARG A 114 6.78 0.95 -0.39
CA ARG A 114 7.88 1.15 -1.35
C ARG A 114 9.08 0.22 -1.13
N PHE A 115 9.47 -0.01 0.12
CA PHE A 115 10.60 -0.88 0.48
C PHE A 115 10.17 -2.26 1.00
N GLY A 116 8.95 -2.70 0.69
CA GLY A 116 8.53 -4.07 0.95
C GLY A 116 9.32 -5.06 0.11
N THR A 117 8.61 -5.88 -0.63
CA THR A 117 9.24 -6.90 -1.52
C THR A 117 10.04 -6.30 -2.69
N LEU A 118 9.99 -4.98 -2.90
CA LEU A 118 10.64 -4.32 -4.03
C LEU A 118 12.10 -3.92 -3.76
N SER A 119 12.55 -3.92 -2.52
CA SER A 119 13.91 -3.46 -2.16
C SER A 119 15.02 -4.28 -2.80
N PHE A 120 14.91 -5.61 -2.83
CA PHE A 120 15.92 -6.45 -3.46
C PHE A 120 15.95 -6.30 -4.99
N MET A 121 14.78 -6.07 -5.62
CA MET A 121 14.73 -5.75 -7.04
C MET A 121 15.40 -4.41 -7.34
N ALA A 122 15.16 -3.42 -6.50
CA ALA A 122 15.73 -2.09 -6.67
C ALA A 122 17.27 -2.09 -6.58
N LYS A 123 17.82 -2.79 -5.60
CA LYS A 123 19.26 -2.95 -5.46
C LYS A 123 19.87 -3.58 -6.72
N TYR A 124 19.30 -4.69 -7.16
CA TYR A 124 19.74 -5.39 -8.37
C TYR A 124 19.67 -4.48 -9.61
N LEU A 125 18.57 -3.78 -9.82
CA LEU A 125 18.38 -2.90 -10.98
C LEU A 125 19.36 -1.73 -10.96
N HIS A 126 19.55 -1.12 -9.81
CA HIS A 126 20.51 -0.01 -9.64
C HIS A 126 21.94 -0.44 -9.95
N GLU A 127 22.38 -1.61 -9.47
CA GLU A 127 23.68 -2.19 -9.77
C GLU A 127 23.85 -2.53 -11.27
N HIS A 128 22.70 -2.66 -12.00
CA HIS A 128 22.68 -2.93 -13.45
C HIS A 128 22.36 -1.69 -14.31
N GLN A 129 22.74 -0.51 -13.83
CA GLN A 129 22.60 0.75 -14.55
C GLN A 129 21.15 1.09 -14.94
N CYS A 130 20.22 0.81 -14.04
CA CYS A 130 18.83 1.25 -14.17
C CYS A 130 18.50 2.27 -13.09
N ASP A 131 17.96 3.40 -13.50
CA ASP A 131 17.25 4.26 -12.56
C ASP A 131 16.02 3.51 -12.03
N VAL A 132 15.68 3.76 -10.78
CA VAL A 132 14.52 3.13 -10.15
C VAL A 132 13.55 4.19 -9.67
N LEU A 133 12.28 4.05 -10.05
CA LEU A 133 11.19 4.88 -9.55
C LEU A 133 10.24 4.02 -8.70
N PHE A 134 10.26 4.22 -7.40
CA PHE A 134 9.29 3.59 -6.50
C PHE A 134 8.03 4.43 -6.44
N ILE A 135 6.94 3.98 -7.03
CA ILE A 135 5.68 4.68 -6.93
C ILE A 135 4.95 4.30 -5.64
N GLU A 136 4.35 5.29 -5.01
CA GLU A 136 3.42 5.10 -3.90
C GLU A 136 2.00 5.32 -4.42
N HIS A 137 1.25 4.24 -4.56
CA HIS A 137 -0.15 4.32 -4.99
C HIS A 137 -0.97 5.25 -4.10
N ARG A 138 -2.08 5.76 -4.63
CA ARG A 138 -3.05 6.51 -3.83
C ARG A 138 -3.33 5.80 -2.51
N CYS A 139 -3.48 6.54 -1.42
CA CYS A 139 -3.63 6.00 -0.08
C CYS A 139 -2.37 5.37 0.56
N CYS A 140 -1.27 5.23 -0.13
CA CYS A 140 -0.07 4.60 0.38
C CYS A 140 1.03 5.62 0.62
N GLY A 141 1.94 5.35 1.56
CA GLY A 141 3.09 6.20 1.85
C GLY A 141 2.73 7.67 2.04
N ASP A 142 3.36 8.53 1.26
CA ASP A 142 3.14 9.98 1.26
C ASP A 142 2.12 10.45 0.19
N SER A 143 1.59 9.52 -0.62
CA SER A 143 0.50 9.80 -1.56
C SER A 143 -0.81 10.08 -0.84
N GLU A 144 -1.58 11.03 -1.39
CA GLU A 144 -2.93 11.33 -0.92
C GLU A 144 -3.93 10.25 -1.31
N GLY A 145 -5.14 10.35 -0.79
CA GLY A 145 -6.27 9.50 -1.09
C GLY A 145 -6.94 8.93 0.16
N ASN A 146 -8.17 8.47 -0.02
CA ASN A 146 -9.00 7.93 1.06
C ASN A 146 -9.39 6.47 0.83
N TYR A 147 -9.28 6.01 -0.41
CA TYR A 147 -9.77 4.70 -0.84
C TYR A 147 -8.77 4.04 -1.78
N ILE A 148 -8.59 2.74 -1.60
CA ILE A 148 -7.92 1.87 -2.56
C ILE A 148 -8.97 1.42 -3.57
N THR A 149 -8.71 1.60 -4.86
CA THR A 149 -9.69 1.33 -5.93
C THR A 149 -9.37 0.08 -6.76
N PHE A 150 -8.45 -0.76 -6.26
CA PHE A 150 -8.09 -2.05 -6.85
C PHE A 150 -7.77 -2.00 -8.35
N GLY A 151 -7.04 -0.96 -8.76
CA GLY A 151 -6.64 -0.75 -10.15
C GLY A 151 -7.56 0.18 -10.93
N ALA A 152 -8.80 0.43 -10.50
CA ALA A 152 -9.75 1.25 -11.27
C ALA A 152 -9.28 2.70 -11.48
N LYS A 153 -8.60 3.29 -10.50
CA LYS A 153 -7.98 4.61 -10.61
C LYS A 153 -6.46 4.55 -10.62
N GLU A 154 -5.86 3.58 -9.96
CA GLU A 154 -4.42 3.41 -9.88
C GLU A 154 -3.79 3.24 -11.27
N GLN A 155 -4.48 2.63 -12.24
CA GLN A 155 -4.01 2.54 -13.63
C GLN A 155 -3.78 3.91 -14.27
N TRP A 156 -4.63 4.89 -13.96
CA TRP A 156 -4.49 6.25 -14.49
C TRP A 156 -3.41 7.04 -13.76
N ASP A 157 -3.16 6.72 -12.48
CA ASP A 157 -2.10 7.33 -11.70
C ASP A 157 -0.71 6.96 -12.25
N VAL A 158 -0.54 5.73 -12.72
CA VAL A 158 0.73 5.24 -13.30
C VAL A 158 0.98 5.81 -14.70
N GLN A 159 -0.03 6.30 -15.38
CA GLN A 159 0.09 6.88 -16.73
C GLN A 159 0.43 8.37 -16.73
N GLN A 160 0.45 9.04 -15.56
CA GLN A 160 0.82 10.45 -15.44
C GLN A 160 2.33 10.66 -15.47
#